data_0f42eaac4af068588ef0d321266b98b9
#
_entry.id   0f42eaac4af068588ef0d321266b98b9
#
_cell.length_a   1.000
_cell.length_b   1.000
_cell.length_c   1.000
_cell.angle_alpha   90.00
_cell.angle_beta   90.00
_cell.angle_gamma   90.00
#
_symmetry.space_group_name_H-M   'P 1'
#
loop_
_entity.id
_entity.type
_entity.pdbx_description
1 polymer ?
#
loop_
_entity_poly.entity_id
_entity_poly.type
_entity_poly.pdbx_seq_one_letter_code
_entity_poly.pdbx_strand_id
1 'polypeptide(L)'
;MPDDLHSAAVTVEAACENTPDGTEVLFAIEGVGEQTAAVQGGKAVTVFHMENVHLWDGVADPYLYSVAASLPGGDAVAVHFGCRKIDFKPDTGFWLNGRNVRLVGAARHQDRAGLGNALTAAEHEEDMQILRDMGANTVRLAHYQHAQYFYDLCDKYGLVAWAEIPYITEHLPEATANTLSQMEELVLQNYNHPSIICWGLSNEITVTTGVTENLTANHRLLNDLCHRLDATRPTTMAHAFMLDPNDPFVQLPDICSYNLYYGWYLGELQQNDEFFDTFHKNHPDRVIGLSEFGADANPAYQSARPERGDWSESYQAVYHEHMLKMWSERPYIWAMHIWNGFDFGADGRGEGGKPGQNQKGLVTFDRKTKKDAYFIYKAYLSSDPFVHLCGRRYVHRTESQTEIKVYSNQPRVTLFVDGKEFAAQDGDKIFKFIVPISGTHEIKAVAGGCTDCMTITKADKPDPTYRAEGQVENWFDKPEELMKEGYYSIMDSMETLQKSPAANKLLSSLMVKASNAYGDVAKNVKMPPEMESQIARTSLRSILKQVAKSITPADVQQLNAALNKIKKES
;
A
#
# COMPACT_ATOMS: atom_id res chain seq x y z
N MET A 1 22.63 -8.56 -19.21
CA MET A 1 22.03 -8.97 -20.52
C MET A 1 22.25 -7.90 -21.56
N PRO A 2 22.59 -8.24 -22.81
CA PRO A 2 22.60 -7.29 -23.93
C PRO A 2 21.22 -6.72 -24.24
N ASP A 3 21.16 -5.66 -25.06
CA ASP A 3 19.90 -5.01 -25.43
C ASP A 3 19.04 -5.85 -26.38
N ASP A 4 19.63 -6.85 -27.05
CA ASP A 4 18.91 -7.76 -27.93
C ASP A 4 18.02 -8.78 -27.20
N LEU A 5 18.20 -8.95 -25.89
CA LEU A 5 17.47 -9.87 -25.01
C LEU A 5 17.53 -11.36 -25.42
N HIS A 6 18.40 -11.71 -26.36
CA HIS A 6 18.55 -13.09 -26.87
C HIS A 6 19.72 -13.84 -26.24
N SER A 7 20.68 -13.13 -25.65
CA SER A 7 21.84 -13.73 -25.03
C SER A 7 22.06 -13.24 -23.60
N ALA A 8 22.76 -14.01 -22.79
CA ALA A 8 23.18 -13.62 -21.44
C ALA A 8 24.56 -14.17 -21.11
N ALA A 9 25.37 -13.36 -20.42
CA ALA A 9 26.52 -13.83 -19.68
C ALA A 9 26.10 -13.97 -18.21
N VAL A 10 25.99 -15.20 -17.72
CA VAL A 10 25.59 -15.53 -16.35
C VAL A 10 26.84 -15.87 -15.55
N THR A 11 27.23 -14.96 -14.67
CA THR A 11 28.31 -15.22 -13.71
C THR A 11 27.74 -16.00 -12.53
N VAL A 12 28.32 -17.16 -12.25
CA VAL A 12 27.96 -17.98 -11.09
C VAL A 12 29.14 -17.99 -10.13
N GLU A 13 28.88 -17.58 -8.89
CA GLU A 13 29.85 -17.59 -7.78
C GLU A 13 29.38 -18.55 -6.69
N ALA A 14 30.26 -19.44 -6.23
CA ALA A 14 30.04 -20.27 -5.07
C ALA A 14 31.04 -19.90 -3.96
N ALA A 15 30.51 -19.56 -2.77
CA ALA A 15 31.32 -19.43 -1.56
C ALA A 15 31.64 -20.84 -1.03
N CYS A 16 32.92 -21.12 -0.78
CA CYS A 16 33.41 -22.44 -0.40
C CYS A 16 34.13 -22.34 0.94
N GLU A 17 33.43 -22.61 2.04
CA GLU A 17 34.04 -22.60 3.38
C GLU A 17 34.89 -23.86 3.61
N ASN A 18 35.99 -23.69 4.32
CA ASN A 18 36.90 -24.80 4.68
C ASN A 18 37.38 -25.65 3.49
N THR A 19 37.40 -25.08 2.28
CA THR A 19 37.77 -25.76 1.05
C THR A 19 39.15 -25.25 0.61
N PRO A 20 40.16 -26.12 0.38
CA PRO A 20 41.49 -25.71 -0.07
C PRO A 20 41.45 -25.02 -1.44
N ASP A 21 42.30 -24.01 -1.61
CA ASP A 21 42.51 -23.39 -2.92
C ASP A 21 42.96 -24.46 -3.94
N GLY A 22 42.47 -24.34 -5.17
CA GLY A 22 42.72 -25.31 -6.24
C GLY A 22 41.73 -26.46 -6.29
N THR A 23 40.82 -26.62 -5.29
CA THR A 23 39.74 -27.60 -5.37
C THR A 23 38.76 -27.20 -6.50
N GLU A 24 38.46 -28.12 -7.42
CA GLU A 24 37.53 -27.86 -8.52
C GLU A 24 36.07 -27.92 -8.02
N VAL A 25 35.27 -26.90 -8.35
CA VAL A 25 33.82 -26.86 -8.19
C VAL A 25 33.18 -27.11 -9.56
N LEU A 26 32.28 -28.06 -9.62
CA LEU A 26 31.46 -28.29 -10.82
C LEU A 26 30.21 -27.42 -10.74
N PHE A 27 29.99 -26.57 -11.71
CA PHE A 27 28.80 -25.78 -11.92
C PHE A 27 27.97 -26.38 -13.05
N ALA A 28 26.66 -26.55 -12.85
CA ALA A 28 25.75 -27.05 -13.86
C ALA A 28 24.50 -26.16 -13.95
N ILE A 29 24.18 -25.66 -15.15
CA ILE A 29 22.87 -24.98 -15.40
C ILE A 29 22.05 -25.96 -16.26
N GLU A 30 20.87 -26.31 -15.75
CA GLU A 30 19.96 -27.24 -16.41
C GLU A 30 19.58 -26.72 -17.83
N GLY A 31 19.73 -27.58 -18.82
CA GLY A 31 19.47 -27.24 -20.21
C GLY A 31 20.53 -26.38 -20.92
N VAL A 32 21.60 -25.95 -20.19
CA VAL A 32 22.65 -25.09 -20.76
C VAL A 32 24.00 -25.82 -20.82
N GLY A 33 24.42 -26.46 -19.72
CA GLY A 33 25.69 -27.18 -19.70
C GLY A 33 26.40 -27.13 -18.35
N GLU A 34 27.64 -27.64 -18.35
CA GLU A 34 28.48 -27.75 -17.16
C GLU A 34 29.82 -27.04 -17.38
N GLN A 35 30.38 -26.49 -16.31
CA GLN A 35 31.70 -25.87 -16.27
C GLN A 35 32.38 -26.15 -14.93
N THR A 36 33.71 -26.12 -14.88
CA THR A 36 34.47 -26.22 -13.63
C THR A 36 35.26 -24.94 -13.37
N ALA A 37 35.42 -24.59 -12.12
CA ALA A 37 36.30 -23.52 -11.68
C ALA A 37 36.99 -23.91 -10.37
N ALA A 38 38.27 -23.53 -10.23
CA ALA A 38 39.04 -23.78 -9.02
C ALA A 38 38.71 -22.76 -7.92
N VAL A 39 38.60 -23.23 -6.69
CA VAL A 39 38.49 -22.36 -5.50
C VAL A 39 39.75 -21.50 -5.38
N GLN A 40 39.55 -20.21 -5.18
CA GLN A 40 40.60 -19.22 -4.89
C GLN A 40 40.10 -18.26 -3.81
N GLY A 41 40.80 -18.19 -2.68
CA GLY A 41 40.40 -17.33 -1.58
C GLY A 41 38.98 -17.63 -1.04
N GLY A 42 38.58 -18.90 -1.00
CA GLY A 42 37.28 -19.35 -0.52
C GLY A 42 36.11 -19.15 -1.50
N LYS A 43 36.38 -18.86 -2.78
CA LYS A 43 35.35 -18.70 -3.82
C LYS A 43 35.73 -19.43 -5.10
N ALA A 44 34.73 -19.97 -5.80
CA ALA A 44 34.85 -20.42 -7.16
C ALA A 44 33.90 -19.63 -8.06
N VAL A 45 34.37 -19.17 -9.22
CA VAL A 45 33.61 -18.31 -10.12
C VAL A 45 33.73 -18.80 -11.54
N THR A 46 32.61 -18.88 -12.26
CA THR A 46 32.57 -19.18 -13.69
C THR A 46 31.55 -18.31 -14.41
N VAL A 47 31.62 -18.27 -15.75
CA VAL A 47 30.69 -17.52 -16.59
C VAL A 47 30.10 -18.41 -17.65
N PHE A 48 28.77 -18.57 -17.65
CA PHE A 48 28.05 -19.24 -18.73
C PHE A 48 27.60 -18.21 -19.77
N HIS A 49 27.94 -18.45 -21.04
CA HIS A 49 27.39 -17.70 -22.16
C HIS A 49 26.20 -18.46 -22.73
N MET A 50 25.03 -17.85 -22.60
CA MET A 50 23.77 -18.48 -23.01
C MET A 50 23.21 -17.78 -24.25
N GLU A 51 22.81 -18.56 -25.24
CA GLU A 51 22.12 -18.10 -26.45
C GLU A 51 20.65 -18.52 -26.40
N ASN A 52 19.77 -17.72 -27.02
CA ASN A 52 18.32 -17.97 -27.04
C ASN A 52 17.73 -18.09 -25.61
N VAL A 53 18.08 -17.12 -24.76
CA VAL A 53 17.70 -17.10 -23.36
C VAL A 53 16.20 -17.03 -23.20
N HIS A 54 15.63 -17.93 -22.38
CA HIS A 54 14.25 -17.82 -21.93
C HIS A 54 14.17 -16.82 -20.78
N LEU A 55 13.45 -15.74 -21.01
CA LEU A 55 13.39 -14.63 -20.03
C LEU A 55 12.40 -14.92 -18.91
N TRP A 56 12.70 -14.44 -17.72
CA TRP A 56 11.70 -14.24 -16.68
C TRP A 56 10.92 -12.97 -17.02
N ASP A 57 9.63 -13.10 -17.44
CA ASP A 57 8.81 -12.00 -17.95
C ASP A 57 7.62 -11.69 -17.03
N GLY A 58 7.83 -11.73 -15.73
CA GLY A 58 6.81 -11.45 -14.73
C GLY A 58 5.64 -12.44 -14.84
N VAL A 59 4.41 -11.95 -14.61
CA VAL A 59 3.20 -12.80 -14.64
C VAL A 59 2.90 -13.41 -16.00
N ALA A 60 3.51 -12.91 -17.07
CA ALA A 60 3.29 -13.43 -18.42
C ALA A 60 4.03 -14.76 -18.65
N ASP A 61 5.27 -14.85 -18.17
CA ASP A 61 6.10 -16.05 -18.31
C ASP A 61 7.23 -16.03 -17.23
N PRO A 62 6.99 -16.56 -16.02
CA PRO A 62 7.93 -16.52 -14.91
C PRO A 62 8.98 -17.65 -14.98
N TYR A 63 9.69 -17.76 -16.10
CA TYR A 63 10.64 -18.85 -16.31
C TYR A 63 11.88 -18.73 -15.43
N LEU A 64 12.24 -19.83 -14.77
CA LEU A 64 13.40 -19.93 -13.90
C LEU A 64 14.37 -21.00 -14.40
N TYR A 65 15.66 -20.67 -14.41
CA TYR A 65 16.74 -21.63 -14.56
C TYR A 65 17.14 -22.18 -13.19
N SER A 66 17.59 -23.43 -13.17
CA SER A 66 18.24 -24.05 -12.01
C SER A 66 19.75 -24.10 -12.24
N VAL A 67 20.52 -23.66 -11.25
CA VAL A 67 21.98 -23.80 -11.23
C VAL A 67 22.40 -24.55 -9.98
N ALA A 68 23.28 -25.53 -10.17
CA ALA A 68 23.91 -26.28 -9.07
C ALA A 68 25.42 -26.04 -9.05
N ALA A 69 25.98 -25.96 -7.83
CA ALA A 69 27.41 -25.99 -7.59
C ALA A 69 27.72 -27.19 -6.70
N SER A 70 28.72 -28.01 -7.05
CA SER A 70 29.08 -29.21 -6.29
C SER A 70 30.58 -29.37 -6.16
N LEU A 71 30.99 -29.86 -5.00
CA LEU A 71 32.36 -30.26 -4.69
C LEU A 71 32.58 -31.75 -4.94
N PRO A 72 33.79 -32.16 -5.37
CA PRO A 72 34.15 -33.58 -5.50
C PRO A 72 33.97 -34.28 -4.13
N GLY A 73 33.14 -35.29 -4.10
CA GLY A 73 32.96 -36.13 -2.91
C GLY A 73 31.81 -35.74 -1.98
N GLY A 74 30.97 -34.73 -2.35
CA GLY A 74 29.69 -34.75 -1.75
C GLY A 74 28.90 -33.51 -1.41
N ASP A 75 29.48 -32.36 -1.21
CA ASP A 75 28.66 -31.16 -0.91
C ASP A 75 28.16 -30.51 -2.19
N ALA A 76 26.86 -30.16 -2.20
CA ALA A 76 26.24 -29.53 -3.35
C ALA A 76 25.10 -28.59 -2.91
N VAL A 77 24.96 -27.47 -3.64
CA VAL A 77 23.88 -26.51 -3.47
C VAL A 77 23.24 -26.24 -4.82
N ALA A 78 21.95 -26.09 -4.84
CA ALA A 78 21.21 -25.67 -6.04
C ALA A 78 20.31 -24.45 -5.71
N VAL A 79 20.28 -23.51 -6.64
CA VAL A 79 19.43 -22.30 -6.55
C VAL A 79 18.75 -22.03 -7.89
N HIS A 80 17.68 -21.24 -7.84
CA HIS A 80 17.01 -20.77 -9.05
C HIS A 80 17.41 -19.32 -9.35
N PHE A 81 17.38 -18.96 -10.62
CA PHE A 81 17.55 -17.58 -11.09
C PHE A 81 16.73 -17.34 -12.36
N GLY A 82 16.45 -16.09 -12.67
CA GLY A 82 15.77 -15.69 -13.91
C GLY A 82 16.59 -14.66 -14.69
N CYS A 83 16.63 -14.80 -15.99
CA CYS A 83 17.24 -13.82 -16.88
C CYS A 83 16.22 -12.75 -17.24
N ARG A 84 16.48 -11.49 -16.90
CA ARG A 84 15.61 -10.36 -17.19
C ARG A 84 16.39 -9.06 -17.35
N LYS A 85 15.77 -8.08 -17.99
CA LYS A 85 16.22 -6.69 -18.01
C LYS A 85 15.14 -5.79 -17.44
N ILE A 86 15.49 -4.97 -16.45
CA ILE A 86 14.61 -3.95 -15.87
C ILE A 86 15.10 -2.55 -16.23
N ASP A 87 14.18 -1.62 -16.38
CA ASP A 87 14.47 -0.22 -16.62
C ASP A 87 13.35 0.64 -16.03
N PHE A 88 13.67 1.88 -15.66
CA PHE A 88 12.73 2.85 -15.10
C PHE A 88 12.86 4.16 -15.87
N LYS A 89 11.72 4.66 -16.35
CA LYS A 89 11.68 5.88 -17.17
C LYS A 89 10.75 6.91 -16.55
N PRO A 90 11.17 8.18 -16.43
CA PRO A 90 10.37 9.23 -15.81
C PRO A 90 8.97 9.40 -16.41
N ASP A 91 8.83 9.27 -17.73
CA ASP A 91 7.56 9.50 -18.44
C ASP A 91 6.65 8.28 -18.51
N THR A 92 7.20 7.07 -18.35
CA THR A 92 6.46 5.83 -18.62
C THR A 92 6.59 4.77 -17.53
N GLY A 93 7.30 5.07 -16.43
CA GLY A 93 7.41 4.18 -15.30
C GLY A 93 8.30 2.96 -15.53
N PHE A 94 7.85 1.78 -15.15
CA PHE A 94 8.62 0.55 -15.14
C PHE A 94 8.60 -0.20 -16.49
N TRP A 95 9.75 -0.77 -16.85
CA TRP A 95 9.94 -1.58 -18.05
C TRP A 95 10.58 -2.92 -17.70
N LEU A 96 10.02 -3.99 -18.23
CA LEU A 96 10.55 -5.34 -18.09
C LEU A 96 10.80 -5.90 -19.50
N ASN A 97 12.03 -6.35 -19.76
CA ASN A 97 12.43 -6.95 -21.04
C ASN A 97 12.05 -6.07 -22.26
N GLY A 98 12.29 -4.76 -22.16
CA GLY A 98 12.00 -3.82 -23.24
C GLY A 98 10.52 -3.47 -23.42
N ARG A 99 9.62 -3.97 -22.56
CA ARG A 99 8.18 -3.72 -22.60
C ARG A 99 7.76 -2.90 -21.38
N ASN A 100 6.96 -1.85 -21.59
CA ASN A 100 6.38 -1.08 -20.48
C ASN A 100 5.36 -1.94 -19.72
N VAL A 101 5.50 -2.02 -18.41
CA VAL A 101 4.62 -2.79 -17.52
C VAL A 101 4.04 -1.88 -16.45
N ARG A 102 2.72 -1.77 -16.42
CA ARG A 102 2.00 -1.00 -15.41
C ARG A 102 1.89 -1.83 -14.13
N LEU A 103 2.64 -1.46 -13.08
CA LEU A 103 2.68 -2.20 -11.82
C LEU A 103 1.60 -1.71 -10.86
N VAL A 104 0.67 -2.63 -10.51
CA VAL A 104 -0.35 -2.42 -9.48
C VAL A 104 -0.45 -3.67 -8.63
N GLY A 105 -0.38 -3.48 -7.33
CA GLY A 105 -0.50 -4.55 -6.36
C GLY A 105 -0.68 -4.00 -4.96
N ALA A 106 -0.22 -4.72 -3.97
CA ALA A 106 -0.43 -4.35 -2.58
C ALA A 106 0.86 -4.47 -1.76
N ALA A 107 0.96 -3.69 -0.70
CA ALA A 107 1.86 -3.99 0.38
C ALA A 107 1.34 -5.20 1.18
N ARG A 108 2.23 -5.94 1.81
CA ARG A 108 1.91 -7.10 2.64
C ARG A 108 2.71 -7.09 3.92
N HIS A 109 2.02 -7.20 5.06
CA HIS A 109 2.62 -7.66 6.30
C HIS A 109 2.60 -9.19 6.36
N GLN A 110 3.64 -9.79 6.96
CA GLN A 110 3.76 -11.23 7.13
C GLN A 110 3.10 -11.66 8.43
N ASP A 111 1.78 -11.45 8.55
CA ASP A 111 1.01 -11.83 9.72
C ASP A 111 -0.40 -12.31 9.38
N ARG A 112 -1.07 -12.97 10.31
CA ARG A 112 -2.43 -13.47 10.16
C ARG A 112 -3.14 -13.61 11.51
N ALA A 113 -4.45 -13.43 11.51
CA ALA A 113 -5.28 -13.62 12.71
C ALA A 113 -5.07 -15.02 13.35
N GLY A 114 -4.73 -15.02 14.64
CA GLY A 114 -4.51 -16.24 15.43
C GLY A 114 -3.13 -16.89 15.27
N LEU A 115 -2.32 -16.44 14.30
CA LEU A 115 -0.97 -16.96 14.06
C LEU A 115 0.12 -15.92 14.32
N GLY A 116 -0.21 -14.61 14.25
CA GLY A 116 0.81 -13.58 14.21
C GLY A 116 1.73 -13.81 13.01
N ASN A 117 3.05 -13.71 13.21
CA ASN A 117 4.04 -13.90 12.16
C ASN A 117 4.48 -15.37 11.97
N ALA A 118 3.89 -16.32 12.72
CA ALA A 118 4.22 -17.75 12.63
C ALA A 118 3.49 -18.44 11.48
N LEU A 119 3.68 -17.92 10.26
CA LEU A 119 3.06 -18.45 9.04
C LEU A 119 3.84 -19.66 8.51
N THR A 120 3.10 -20.65 7.99
CA THR A 120 3.65 -21.77 7.24
C THR A 120 3.60 -21.51 5.73
N ALA A 121 4.15 -22.43 4.94
CA ALA A 121 4.07 -22.38 3.49
C ALA A 121 2.61 -22.25 2.96
N ALA A 122 1.66 -22.88 3.66
CA ALA A 122 0.26 -22.86 3.26
C ALA A 122 -0.37 -21.46 3.34
N GLU A 123 -0.09 -20.71 4.42
CA GLU A 123 -0.59 -19.34 4.56
C GLU A 123 0.07 -18.39 3.55
N HIS A 124 1.36 -18.58 3.29
CA HIS A 124 2.06 -17.81 2.24
C HIS A 124 1.48 -18.07 0.86
N GLU A 125 1.20 -19.34 0.52
CA GLU A 125 0.58 -19.71 -0.76
C GLU A 125 -0.84 -19.13 -0.87
N GLU A 126 -1.65 -19.17 0.20
CA GLU A 126 -3.01 -18.58 0.21
C GLU A 126 -2.95 -17.06 -0.05
N ASP A 127 -2.07 -16.33 0.63
CA ASP A 127 -1.90 -14.89 0.40
C ASP A 127 -1.49 -14.61 -1.06
N MET A 128 -0.56 -15.40 -1.61
CA MET A 128 -0.14 -15.29 -3.02
C MET A 128 -1.30 -15.54 -3.98
N GLN A 129 -2.11 -16.58 -3.74
CA GLN A 129 -3.27 -16.89 -4.60
C GLN A 129 -4.33 -15.77 -4.55
N ILE A 130 -4.55 -15.15 -3.39
CA ILE A 130 -5.46 -14.02 -3.26
C ILE A 130 -4.97 -12.82 -4.09
N LEU A 131 -3.67 -12.50 -4.02
CA LEU A 131 -3.09 -11.41 -4.82
C LEU A 131 -3.18 -11.69 -6.33
N ARG A 132 -2.91 -12.93 -6.73
CA ARG A 132 -3.03 -13.36 -8.14
C ARG A 132 -4.46 -13.34 -8.65
N ASP A 133 -5.44 -13.79 -7.85
CA ASP A 133 -6.86 -13.72 -8.20
C ASP A 133 -7.34 -12.28 -8.41
N MET A 134 -6.78 -11.33 -7.66
CA MET A 134 -7.01 -9.89 -7.88
C MET A 134 -6.41 -9.39 -9.21
N GLY A 135 -5.45 -10.09 -9.77
CA GLY A 135 -4.68 -9.67 -10.94
C GLY A 135 -3.47 -8.80 -10.60
N ALA A 136 -3.05 -8.76 -9.33
CA ALA A 136 -1.84 -8.04 -8.93
C ALA A 136 -0.61 -8.59 -9.66
N ASN A 137 0.28 -7.71 -10.11
CA ASN A 137 1.54 -8.05 -10.74
C ASN A 137 2.76 -7.56 -9.95
N THR A 138 2.54 -6.91 -8.81
CA THR A 138 3.59 -6.47 -7.90
C THR A 138 3.16 -6.62 -6.44
N VAL A 139 4.15 -6.73 -5.55
CA VAL A 139 3.95 -6.73 -4.09
C VAL A 139 5.08 -5.97 -3.41
N ARG A 140 4.75 -5.13 -2.43
CA ARG A 140 5.72 -4.52 -1.52
C ARG A 140 5.78 -5.32 -0.22
N LEU A 141 6.94 -5.86 0.10
CA LEU A 141 7.15 -6.70 1.29
C LEU A 141 7.49 -5.81 2.48
N ALA A 142 6.46 -5.22 3.04
CA ALA A 142 6.57 -4.20 4.09
C ALA A 142 6.66 -4.85 5.49
N HIS A 143 7.40 -4.29 6.40
CA HIS A 143 8.47 -3.29 6.30
C HIS A 143 9.80 -3.94 6.70
N TYR A 144 10.00 -5.19 6.32
CA TYR A 144 11.10 -6.05 6.77
C TYR A 144 11.28 -7.22 5.81
N GLN A 145 12.41 -7.92 5.92
CA GLN A 145 12.65 -9.13 5.16
C GLN A 145 11.61 -10.20 5.51
N HIS A 146 10.88 -10.67 4.50
CA HIS A 146 9.90 -11.74 4.63
C HIS A 146 10.57 -13.13 4.59
N ALA A 147 9.77 -14.19 4.82
CA ALA A 147 10.24 -15.56 4.69
C ALA A 147 10.70 -15.84 3.24
N GLN A 148 11.80 -16.55 3.08
CA GLN A 148 12.38 -16.92 1.77
C GLN A 148 11.34 -17.56 0.85
N TYR A 149 10.50 -18.42 1.41
CA TYR A 149 9.42 -19.06 0.64
C TYR A 149 8.49 -18.06 -0.06
N PHE A 150 8.27 -16.85 0.49
CA PHE A 150 7.42 -15.87 -0.18
C PHE A 150 8.12 -15.20 -1.37
N TYR A 151 9.44 -15.02 -1.30
CA TYR A 151 10.23 -14.58 -2.47
C TYR A 151 10.24 -15.66 -3.57
N ASP A 152 10.37 -16.95 -3.18
CA ASP A 152 10.24 -18.07 -4.13
C ASP A 152 8.88 -18.08 -4.82
N LEU A 153 7.81 -17.76 -4.09
CA LEU A 153 6.46 -17.63 -4.69
C LEU A 153 6.37 -16.43 -5.65
N CYS A 154 7.00 -15.30 -5.33
CA CYS A 154 7.07 -14.16 -6.23
C CYS A 154 7.77 -14.52 -7.53
N ASP A 155 8.89 -15.24 -7.46
CA ASP A 155 9.63 -15.73 -8.62
C ASP A 155 8.78 -16.68 -9.45
N LYS A 156 8.19 -17.69 -8.80
CA LYS A 156 7.39 -18.75 -9.41
C LYS A 156 6.14 -18.24 -10.13
N TYR A 157 5.50 -17.23 -9.54
CA TYR A 157 4.25 -16.69 -10.08
C TYR A 157 4.42 -15.37 -10.84
N GLY A 158 5.63 -14.85 -10.89
CA GLY A 158 5.98 -13.68 -11.67
C GLY A 158 5.57 -12.34 -11.05
N LEU A 159 5.30 -12.29 -9.73
CA LEU A 159 5.00 -11.02 -9.07
C LEU A 159 6.30 -10.25 -8.84
N VAL A 160 6.33 -9.03 -9.35
CA VAL A 160 7.44 -8.11 -9.12
C VAL A 160 7.46 -7.68 -7.65
N ALA A 161 8.60 -7.77 -6.98
CA ALA A 161 8.73 -7.50 -5.56
C ALA A 161 9.60 -6.28 -5.25
N TRP A 162 9.14 -5.47 -4.29
CA TRP A 162 9.92 -4.48 -3.57
C TRP A 162 10.30 -5.07 -2.21
N ALA A 163 11.60 -5.23 -1.93
CA ALA A 163 12.14 -5.73 -0.67
C ALA A 163 12.80 -4.58 0.11
N GLU A 164 12.59 -4.53 1.43
CA GLU A 164 13.08 -3.45 2.28
C GLU A 164 13.53 -3.93 3.67
N ILE A 165 14.35 -3.12 4.35
CA ILE A 165 14.78 -3.35 5.73
C ILE A 165 13.82 -2.68 6.72
N PRO A 166 13.72 -3.13 7.99
CA PRO A 166 12.85 -2.56 9.02
C PRO A 166 13.40 -1.23 9.58
N TYR A 167 13.64 -0.28 8.72
CA TYR A 167 14.09 1.06 9.07
C TYR A 167 12.98 2.07 8.81
N ILE A 168 12.14 2.28 9.85
CA ILE A 168 10.89 3.03 9.72
C ILE A 168 10.75 4.10 10.80
N THR A 169 10.02 5.17 10.50
CA THR A 169 9.49 6.18 11.42
C THR A 169 10.52 7.04 12.11
N GLU A 170 11.54 6.43 12.74
CA GLU A 170 12.52 7.12 13.58
C GLU A 170 13.96 6.69 13.25
N HIS A 171 14.82 7.67 13.11
CA HIS A 171 16.24 7.46 12.94
C HIS A 171 16.97 7.48 14.30
N LEU A 172 17.70 6.40 14.57
CA LEU A 172 18.56 6.28 15.73
C LEU A 172 20.03 6.36 15.27
N PRO A 173 20.75 7.44 15.55
CA PRO A 173 22.12 7.66 15.07
C PRO A 173 23.10 6.53 15.43
N GLU A 174 22.93 5.94 16.61
CA GLU A 174 23.74 4.83 17.11
C GLU A 174 23.45 3.48 16.42
N ALA A 175 22.35 3.37 15.68
CA ALA A 175 21.94 2.14 15.00
C ALA A 175 22.43 2.03 13.55
N THR A 176 23.31 2.92 13.08
CA THR A 176 23.83 2.91 11.70
C THR A 176 24.47 1.55 11.33
N ALA A 177 25.28 0.96 12.21
CA ALA A 177 25.89 -0.36 11.95
C ALA A 177 24.83 -1.46 11.78
N ASN A 178 23.73 -1.39 12.53
CA ASN A 178 22.63 -2.34 12.42
C ASN A 178 21.87 -2.20 11.09
N THR A 179 21.58 -0.97 10.64
CA THR A 179 20.91 -0.77 9.35
C THR A 179 21.75 -1.27 8.17
N LEU A 180 23.08 -1.07 8.22
CA LEU A 180 24.00 -1.58 7.20
C LEU A 180 24.05 -3.11 7.20
N SER A 181 24.14 -3.75 8.37
CA SER A 181 24.13 -5.22 8.49
C SER A 181 22.83 -5.82 7.94
N GLN A 182 21.68 -5.26 8.29
CA GLN A 182 20.39 -5.74 7.78
C GLN A 182 20.26 -5.56 6.26
N MET A 183 20.77 -4.48 5.70
CA MET A 183 20.75 -4.26 4.25
C MET A 183 21.69 -5.24 3.52
N GLU A 184 22.87 -5.49 4.08
CA GLU A 184 23.79 -6.50 3.53
C GLU A 184 23.16 -7.89 3.52
N GLU A 185 22.54 -8.30 4.63
CA GLU A 185 21.84 -9.57 4.74
C GLU A 185 20.67 -9.65 3.74
N LEU A 186 19.85 -8.60 3.64
CA LEU A 186 18.72 -8.56 2.71
C LEU A 186 19.18 -8.76 1.26
N VAL A 187 20.21 -8.02 0.82
CA VAL A 187 20.73 -8.09 -0.56
C VAL A 187 21.35 -9.45 -0.83
N LEU A 188 22.27 -9.92 0.03
CA LEU A 188 23.01 -11.16 -0.22
C LEU A 188 22.11 -12.40 -0.19
N GLN A 189 21.16 -12.47 0.75
CA GLN A 189 20.24 -13.60 0.86
C GLN A 189 19.23 -13.65 -0.28
N ASN A 190 18.88 -12.51 -0.87
CA ASN A 190 17.82 -12.41 -1.88
C ASN A 190 18.34 -12.04 -3.29
N TYR A 191 19.64 -12.03 -3.50
CA TYR A 191 20.27 -11.60 -4.75
C TYR A 191 19.76 -12.35 -5.98
N ASN A 192 19.53 -13.67 -5.86
CA ASN A 192 19.16 -14.56 -6.95
C ASN A 192 17.68 -14.44 -7.38
N HIS A 193 16.81 -13.78 -6.59
CA HIS A 193 15.39 -13.65 -6.90
C HIS A 193 15.15 -12.66 -8.07
N PRO A 194 14.71 -13.12 -9.25
CA PRO A 194 14.44 -12.23 -10.38
C PRO A 194 13.24 -11.33 -10.13
N SER A 195 12.33 -11.70 -9.24
CA SER A 195 11.16 -10.90 -8.88
C SER A 195 11.52 -9.59 -8.20
N ILE A 196 12.59 -9.52 -7.41
CA ILE A 196 13.00 -8.30 -6.73
C ILE A 196 13.56 -7.31 -7.74
N ILE A 197 12.99 -6.10 -7.78
CA ILE A 197 13.36 -5.04 -8.73
C ILE A 197 13.97 -3.81 -8.08
N CYS A 198 13.85 -3.63 -6.78
CA CYS A 198 14.45 -2.53 -6.05
C CYS A 198 14.70 -2.89 -4.58
N TRP A 199 15.65 -2.18 -3.98
CA TRP A 199 15.98 -2.28 -2.56
C TRP A 199 15.45 -1.06 -1.81
N GLY A 200 14.57 -1.28 -0.84
CA GLY A 200 13.97 -0.24 -0.01
C GLY A 200 14.90 0.15 1.14
N LEU A 201 15.35 1.40 1.17
CA LEU A 201 16.28 1.90 2.20
C LEU A 201 15.59 2.21 3.51
N SER A 202 14.35 2.75 3.45
CA SER A 202 13.57 3.12 4.64
C SER A 202 12.11 3.41 4.30
N ASN A 203 11.27 3.47 5.36
CA ASN A 203 9.88 3.89 5.28
C ASN A 203 9.57 5.04 6.25
N GLU A 204 9.04 6.16 5.74
CA GLU A 204 8.55 7.32 6.52
C GLU A 204 9.51 7.80 7.63
N ILE A 205 10.79 7.62 7.42
CA ILE A 205 11.85 7.80 8.42
C ILE A 205 11.99 9.25 8.93
N THR A 206 11.39 10.21 8.23
CA THR A 206 11.44 11.63 8.56
C THR A 206 10.29 12.09 9.45
N VAL A 207 9.36 11.20 9.81
CA VAL A 207 8.12 11.56 10.54
C VAL A 207 8.41 12.11 11.94
N THR A 208 9.34 11.49 12.66
CA THR A 208 9.63 11.86 14.05
C THR A 208 10.62 13.03 14.16
N THR A 209 11.72 12.98 13.44
CA THR A 209 12.84 13.93 13.60
C THR A 209 13.04 14.88 12.42
N GLY A 210 12.32 14.68 11.32
CA GLY A 210 12.60 15.39 10.06
C GLY A 210 13.92 14.95 9.42
N VAL A 211 14.38 15.71 8.43
CA VAL A 211 15.67 15.45 7.77
C VAL A 211 16.82 16.03 8.58
N THR A 212 17.79 15.19 8.95
CA THR A 212 19.01 15.58 9.67
C THR A 212 20.25 15.18 8.86
N GLU A 213 21.42 15.78 9.18
CA GLU A 213 22.68 15.40 8.55
C GLU A 213 23.05 13.94 8.80
N ASN A 214 22.83 13.45 10.03
CA ASN A 214 23.12 12.06 10.39
C ASN A 214 22.22 11.08 9.66
N LEU A 215 20.92 11.35 9.57
CA LEU A 215 19.96 10.59 8.77
C LEU A 215 20.39 10.51 7.30
N THR A 216 20.74 11.67 6.72
CA THR A 216 21.17 11.75 5.33
C THR A 216 22.47 10.97 5.10
N ALA A 217 23.44 11.07 6.02
CA ALA A 217 24.69 10.32 5.96
C ALA A 217 24.44 8.80 6.01
N ASN A 218 23.56 8.33 6.90
CA ASN A 218 23.22 6.90 6.99
C ASN A 218 22.57 6.40 5.68
N HIS A 219 21.67 7.17 5.07
CA HIS A 219 21.04 6.78 3.80
C HIS A 219 22.03 6.76 2.63
N ARG A 220 23.02 7.66 2.60
CA ARG A 220 24.10 7.57 1.61
C ARG A 220 24.91 6.29 1.77
N LEU A 221 25.27 5.92 3.01
CA LEU A 221 25.97 4.66 3.28
C LEU A 221 25.15 3.44 2.84
N LEU A 222 23.83 3.42 3.09
CA LEU A 222 22.93 2.36 2.65
C LEU A 222 22.85 2.29 1.11
N ASN A 223 22.68 3.43 0.47
CA ASN A 223 22.62 3.53 -1.00
C ASN A 223 23.91 3.02 -1.64
N ASP A 224 25.07 3.48 -1.15
CA ASP A 224 26.38 3.03 -1.62
C ASP A 224 26.61 1.54 -1.36
N LEU A 225 26.11 1.00 -0.24
CA LEU A 225 26.18 -0.43 0.07
C LEU A 225 25.37 -1.24 -0.94
N CYS A 226 24.12 -0.85 -1.22
CA CYS A 226 23.29 -1.53 -2.22
C CYS A 226 23.99 -1.59 -3.57
N HIS A 227 24.51 -0.47 -4.06
CA HIS A 227 25.19 -0.42 -5.36
C HIS A 227 26.51 -1.23 -5.41
N ARG A 228 27.23 -1.36 -4.28
CA ARG A 228 28.41 -2.24 -4.21
C ARG A 228 28.05 -3.72 -4.26
N LEU A 229 26.94 -4.10 -3.61
CA LEU A 229 26.49 -5.49 -3.56
C LEU A 229 25.70 -5.88 -4.81
N ASP A 230 24.92 -4.97 -5.35
CA ASP A 230 24.06 -5.19 -6.50
C ASP A 230 23.97 -3.94 -7.39
N ALA A 231 24.73 -3.93 -8.47
CA ALA A 231 24.71 -2.85 -9.46
C ALA A 231 23.54 -2.97 -10.46
N THR A 232 22.64 -3.94 -10.31
CA THR A 232 21.58 -4.24 -11.29
C THR A 232 20.20 -3.75 -10.89
N ARG A 233 19.97 -3.51 -9.59
CA ARG A 233 18.71 -3.04 -9.04
C ARG A 233 18.86 -1.63 -8.45
N PRO A 234 17.89 -0.73 -8.72
CA PRO A 234 17.87 0.59 -8.09
C PRO A 234 17.50 0.52 -6.61
N THR A 235 17.83 1.58 -5.90
CA THR A 235 17.35 1.85 -4.56
C THR A 235 16.08 2.71 -4.57
N THR A 236 15.26 2.58 -3.54
CA THR A 236 14.05 3.41 -3.35
C THR A 236 13.82 3.70 -1.87
N MET A 237 12.97 4.67 -1.58
CA MET A 237 12.45 4.97 -0.23
C MET A 237 10.96 5.25 -0.32
N ALA A 238 10.21 4.85 0.72
CA ALA A 238 8.83 5.28 0.88
C ALA A 238 8.80 6.56 1.72
N HIS A 239 8.70 7.71 1.07
CA HIS A 239 8.66 9.00 1.74
C HIS A 239 7.29 9.27 2.36
N ALA A 240 7.28 9.87 3.55
CA ALA A 240 6.06 10.38 4.15
C ALA A 240 5.52 11.58 3.36
N PHE A 241 4.19 11.70 3.26
CA PHE A 241 3.53 12.80 2.53
C PHE A 241 3.94 14.21 2.99
N MET A 242 4.44 14.35 4.22
CA MET A 242 4.88 15.62 4.81
C MET A 242 6.23 16.11 4.29
N LEU A 243 7.02 15.22 3.69
CA LEU A 243 8.34 15.58 3.16
C LEU A 243 8.20 16.33 1.84
N ASP A 244 8.75 17.55 1.80
CA ASP A 244 8.70 18.38 0.59
C ASP A 244 9.42 17.63 -0.58
N PRO A 245 8.77 17.46 -1.73
CA PRO A 245 9.40 16.86 -2.91
C PRO A 245 10.69 17.55 -3.39
N ASN A 246 10.89 18.82 -3.02
CA ASN A 246 12.11 19.56 -3.34
C ASN A 246 13.24 19.33 -2.33
N ASP A 247 13.02 18.62 -1.23
CA ASP A 247 14.08 18.32 -0.26
C ASP A 247 15.18 17.46 -0.90
N PRO A 248 16.47 17.81 -0.75
CA PRO A 248 17.58 17.02 -1.30
C PRO A 248 17.58 15.55 -0.85
N PHE A 249 17.01 15.24 0.30
CA PHE A 249 16.88 13.88 0.80
C PHE A 249 16.00 13.00 -0.11
N VAL A 250 14.97 13.58 -0.75
CA VAL A 250 14.09 12.89 -1.71
C VAL A 250 14.84 12.44 -2.96
N GLN A 251 15.92 13.15 -3.30
CA GLN A 251 16.74 12.87 -4.49
C GLN A 251 17.82 11.80 -4.26
N LEU A 252 17.97 11.30 -3.02
CA LEU A 252 19.05 10.39 -2.66
C LEU A 252 18.89 8.99 -3.29
N PRO A 253 17.72 8.32 -3.25
CA PRO A 253 17.55 7.03 -3.91
C PRO A 253 17.46 7.18 -5.43
N ASP A 254 17.71 6.09 -6.16
CA ASP A 254 17.63 6.09 -7.63
C ASP A 254 16.23 6.39 -8.13
N ILE A 255 15.21 5.80 -7.52
CA ILE A 255 13.80 6.03 -7.82
C ILE A 255 13.06 6.51 -6.58
N CYS A 256 12.02 7.32 -6.79
CA CYS A 256 11.26 7.97 -5.73
C CYS A 256 9.89 7.28 -5.52
N SER A 257 9.42 7.25 -4.29
CA SER A 257 8.06 6.81 -3.95
C SER A 257 7.54 7.52 -2.71
N TYR A 258 6.22 7.75 -2.67
CA TYR A 258 5.55 8.42 -1.56
C TYR A 258 4.41 7.59 -0.99
N ASN A 259 4.23 7.70 0.32
CA ASN A 259 3.02 7.26 1.03
C ASN A 259 2.05 8.42 1.04
N LEU A 260 0.89 8.28 0.36
CA LEU A 260 -0.10 9.34 0.24
C LEU A 260 -1.45 8.86 0.75
N TYR A 261 -2.01 9.64 1.69
CA TYR A 261 -3.29 9.32 2.32
C TYR A 261 -4.30 10.46 2.22
N TYR A 262 -4.21 11.29 1.15
CA TYR A 262 -5.25 12.28 0.86
C TYR A 262 -6.59 11.59 0.62
N GLY A 263 -7.64 12.12 1.24
CA GLY A 263 -8.95 11.49 1.25
C GLY A 263 -9.14 10.45 2.36
N TRP A 264 -8.14 10.22 3.22
CA TRP A 264 -8.30 9.40 4.42
C TRP A 264 -7.83 10.15 5.67
N TYR A 265 -6.52 10.24 5.94
CA TYR A 265 -6.00 10.96 7.10
C TYR A 265 -6.12 12.49 6.97
N LEU A 266 -6.04 13.00 5.77
CA LEU A 266 -6.07 14.44 5.48
C LEU A 266 -6.61 14.71 4.09
N GLY A 267 -6.99 15.98 3.87
CA GLY A 267 -7.34 16.51 2.55
C GLY A 267 -8.43 15.74 1.81
N GLU A 268 -8.48 15.96 0.52
CA GLU A 268 -9.45 15.37 -0.41
C GLU A 268 -8.77 14.43 -1.41
N LEU A 269 -9.53 13.52 -2.03
CA LEU A 269 -9.01 12.52 -2.96
C LEU A 269 -8.24 13.15 -4.14
N GLN A 270 -8.72 14.27 -4.66
CA GLN A 270 -8.14 14.99 -5.80
C GLN A 270 -6.73 15.52 -5.54
N GLN A 271 -6.35 15.67 -4.28
CA GLN A 271 -4.98 16.11 -3.93
C GLN A 271 -3.92 15.04 -4.25
N ASN A 272 -4.31 13.77 -4.40
CA ASN A 272 -3.41 12.75 -4.97
C ASN A 272 -3.08 13.05 -6.43
N ASP A 273 -4.06 13.46 -7.22
CA ASP A 273 -3.88 13.88 -8.62
C ASP A 273 -2.94 15.08 -8.72
N GLU A 274 -3.21 16.11 -7.92
CA GLU A 274 -2.43 17.36 -7.88
C GLU A 274 -0.98 17.11 -7.43
N PHE A 275 -0.76 16.20 -6.48
CA PHE A 275 0.56 15.83 -6.03
C PHE A 275 1.40 15.23 -7.16
N PHE A 276 0.87 14.22 -7.85
CA PHE A 276 1.61 13.56 -8.93
C PHE A 276 1.85 14.48 -10.13
N ASP A 277 0.84 15.27 -10.53
CA ASP A 277 0.98 16.21 -11.64
C ASP A 277 2.01 17.30 -11.33
N THR A 278 2.01 17.80 -10.09
CA THR A 278 2.98 18.79 -9.62
C THR A 278 4.39 18.21 -9.53
N PHE A 279 4.53 17.00 -8.98
CA PHE A 279 5.83 16.32 -8.89
C PHE A 279 6.42 16.09 -10.27
N HIS A 280 5.69 15.48 -11.18
CA HIS A 280 6.16 15.16 -12.52
C HIS A 280 6.54 16.43 -13.33
N LYS A 281 5.75 17.51 -13.17
CA LYS A 281 6.05 18.80 -13.77
C LYS A 281 7.36 19.42 -13.24
N ASN A 282 7.58 19.35 -11.92
CA ASN A 282 8.70 20.01 -11.27
C ASN A 282 9.99 19.17 -11.31
N HIS A 283 9.85 17.85 -11.43
CA HIS A 283 10.94 16.88 -11.46
C HIS A 283 10.82 15.93 -12.65
N PRO A 284 10.88 16.44 -13.91
CA PRO A 284 10.60 15.66 -15.11
C PRO A 284 11.59 14.50 -15.34
N ASP A 285 12.78 14.58 -14.75
CA ASP A 285 13.81 13.54 -14.87
C ASP A 285 13.74 12.49 -13.74
N ARG A 286 12.76 12.60 -12.82
CA ARG A 286 12.62 11.69 -11.68
C ARG A 286 11.50 10.69 -11.88
N VAL A 287 11.82 9.44 -11.63
CA VAL A 287 10.85 8.34 -11.57
C VAL A 287 10.10 8.42 -10.25
N ILE A 288 8.76 8.43 -10.30
CA ILE A 288 7.88 8.54 -9.12
C ILE A 288 6.91 7.37 -9.03
N GLY A 289 6.70 6.82 -7.82
CA GLY A 289 5.73 5.79 -7.50
C GLY A 289 4.88 6.12 -6.28
N LEU A 290 3.85 5.32 -6.08
CA LEU A 290 2.95 5.38 -4.93
C LEU A 290 3.18 4.15 -4.07
N SER A 291 3.94 4.32 -2.98
CA SER A 291 4.37 3.21 -2.11
C SER A 291 3.32 2.77 -1.11
N GLU A 292 2.44 3.70 -0.70
CA GLU A 292 1.29 3.38 0.14
C GLU A 292 0.13 4.35 -0.12
N PHE A 293 -1.09 3.80 -0.10
CA PHE A 293 -2.35 4.53 -0.09
C PHE A 293 -3.48 3.60 0.35
N GLY A 294 -4.51 4.12 1.01
CA GLY A 294 -5.63 3.30 1.44
C GLY A 294 -6.54 4.01 2.44
N ALA A 295 -7.74 3.49 2.60
CA ALA A 295 -8.71 3.88 3.59
C ALA A 295 -9.09 2.67 4.45
N ASP A 296 -9.24 2.86 5.77
CA ASP A 296 -9.70 1.80 6.65
C ASP A 296 -11.16 1.45 6.34
N ALA A 297 -11.51 0.16 6.40
CA ALA A 297 -12.88 -0.31 6.26
C ALA A 297 -13.15 -1.54 7.12
N ASN A 298 -14.19 -1.45 7.91
CA ASN A 298 -14.78 -2.60 8.59
C ASN A 298 -15.96 -3.10 7.77
N PRO A 299 -15.97 -4.38 7.33
CA PRO A 299 -17.09 -4.92 6.55
C PRO A 299 -18.46 -4.85 7.23
N ALA A 300 -18.50 -4.69 8.56
CA ALA A 300 -19.74 -4.47 9.29
C ALA A 300 -20.33 -3.07 9.06
N TYR A 301 -19.51 -2.08 8.70
CA TYR A 301 -19.95 -0.70 8.53
C TYR A 301 -20.27 -0.42 7.06
N GLN A 302 -21.45 0.18 6.86
CA GLN A 302 -21.99 0.43 5.53
C GLN A 302 -22.68 1.80 5.47
N SER A 303 -22.65 2.45 4.33
CA SER A 303 -23.24 3.77 4.16
C SER A 303 -23.87 3.93 2.77
N ALA A 304 -25.08 4.50 2.72
CA ALA A 304 -25.69 4.96 1.48
C ALA A 304 -25.03 6.24 0.95
N ARG A 305 -24.37 6.98 1.85
CA ARG A 305 -23.60 8.21 1.55
C ARG A 305 -22.24 8.10 2.21
N PRO A 306 -21.32 7.36 1.59
CA PRO A 306 -20.01 7.13 2.17
C PRO A 306 -19.21 8.42 2.25
N GLU A 307 -18.59 8.65 3.42
CA GLU A 307 -17.82 9.85 3.72
C GLU A 307 -16.46 9.47 4.32
N ARG A 308 -15.46 10.33 4.10
CA ARG A 308 -14.15 10.17 4.74
C ARG A 308 -14.28 9.98 6.24
N GLY A 309 -13.62 8.95 6.78
CA GLY A 309 -13.59 8.70 8.22
C GLY A 309 -14.83 7.98 8.77
N ASP A 310 -15.67 7.39 7.93
CA ASP A 310 -16.82 6.59 8.37
C ASP A 310 -16.51 5.10 8.53
N TRP A 311 -15.28 4.67 8.24
CA TRP A 311 -14.82 3.28 8.21
C TRP A 311 -15.70 2.32 7.41
N SER A 312 -16.61 2.84 6.58
CA SER A 312 -17.48 1.99 5.80
C SER A 312 -16.72 1.30 4.65
N GLU A 313 -17.12 0.07 4.36
CA GLU A 313 -16.67 -0.62 3.16
C GLU A 313 -17.03 0.17 1.89
N SER A 314 -18.15 0.88 1.93
CA SER A 314 -18.62 1.73 0.84
C SER A 314 -17.65 2.89 0.55
N TYR A 315 -17.08 3.52 1.61
CA TYR A 315 -16.10 4.59 1.43
C TYR A 315 -14.76 4.05 0.90
N GLN A 316 -14.29 2.92 1.42
CA GLN A 316 -13.08 2.28 0.89
C GLN A 316 -13.21 2.02 -0.62
N ALA A 317 -14.37 1.55 -1.06
CA ALA A 317 -14.63 1.34 -2.49
C ALA A 317 -14.53 2.65 -3.29
N VAL A 318 -15.15 3.75 -2.83
CA VAL A 318 -15.05 5.08 -3.47
C VAL A 318 -13.60 5.58 -3.52
N TYR A 319 -12.85 5.41 -2.42
CA TYR A 319 -11.44 5.78 -2.35
C TYR A 319 -10.61 5.07 -3.43
N HIS A 320 -10.75 3.75 -3.52
CA HIS A 320 -9.96 2.95 -4.47
C HIS A 320 -10.43 3.10 -5.92
N GLU A 321 -11.71 3.39 -6.18
CA GLU A 321 -12.21 3.79 -7.51
C GLU A 321 -11.47 5.03 -8.02
N HIS A 322 -11.34 6.05 -7.16
CA HIS A 322 -10.62 7.28 -7.49
C HIS A 322 -9.13 7.01 -7.76
N MET A 323 -8.48 6.25 -6.88
CA MET A 323 -7.04 5.97 -7.02
C MET A 323 -6.70 5.20 -8.29
N LEU A 324 -7.54 4.23 -8.70
CA LEU A 324 -7.37 3.51 -9.96
C LEU A 324 -7.60 4.40 -11.19
N LYS A 325 -8.60 5.28 -11.13
CA LYS A 325 -8.79 6.28 -12.19
C LYS A 325 -7.58 7.21 -12.29
N MET A 326 -7.14 7.78 -11.18
CA MET A 326 -5.96 8.65 -11.10
C MET A 326 -4.74 7.98 -11.74
N TRP A 327 -4.46 6.73 -11.37
CA TRP A 327 -3.35 5.94 -11.92
C TRP A 327 -3.50 5.65 -13.41
N SER A 328 -4.71 5.33 -13.88
CA SER A 328 -4.94 5.00 -15.30
C SER A 328 -4.62 6.16 -16.24
N GLU A 329 -4.75 7.39 -15.75
CA GLU A 329 -4.49 8.64 -16.46
C GLU A 329 -3.00 9.08 -16.39
N ARG A 330 -2.17 8.43 -15.52
CA ARG A 330 -0.76 8.83 -15.27
C ARG A 330 0.22 7.69 -15.55
N PRO A 331 0.63 7.48 -16.80
CA PRO A 331 1.51 6.38 -17.20
C PRO A 331 2.91 6.45 -16.55
N TYR A 332 3.32 7.62 -16.06
CA TYR A 332 4.62 7.84 -15.45
C TYR A 332 4.74 7.30 -14.02
N ILE A 333 3.64 6.98 -13.33
CA ILE A 333 3.70 6.35 -12.00
C ILE A 333 4.20 4.92 -12.18
N TRP A 334 5.43 4.63 -11.67
CA TRP A 334 6.10 3.37 -11.93
C TRP A 334 5.43 2.17 -11.24
N ALA A 335 4.85 2.37 -10.06
CA ALA A 335 4.06 1.37 -9.36
C ALA A 335 3.06 2.00 -8.38
N MET A 336 2.00 1.25 -8.06
CA MET A 336 1.09 1.52 -6.95
C MET A 336 1.01 0.31 -6.03
N HIS A 337 1.28 0.51 -4.73
CA HIS A 337 1.14 -0.51 -3.70
C HIS A 337 0.07 -0.08 -2.69
N ILE A 338 -1.05 -0.80 -2.70
CA ILE A 338 -2.17 -0.57 -1.79
C ILE A 338 -1.71 -0.84 -0.36
N TRP A 339 -1.98 0.04 0.57
CA TRP A 339 -1.85 -0.20 1.99
C TRP A 339 -3.20 -0.59 2.59
N ASN A 340 -3.49 -1.86 2.75
CA ASN A 340 -2.66 -3.04 2.57
C ASN A 340 -3.42 -4.09 1.76
N GLY A 341 -2.79 -5.17 1.32
CA GLY A 341 -3.49 -6.31 0.72
C GLY A 341 -4.43 -6.98 1.71
N PHE A 342 -4.02 -7.04 2.98
CA PHE A 342 -4.73 -7.69 4.06
C PHE A 342 -4.82 -6.77 5.28
N ASP A 343 -5.90 -6.85 6.06
CA ASP A 343 -5.91 -6.31 7.41
C ASP A 343 -4.82 -7.03 8.22
N PHE A 344 -4.20 -6.32 9.17
CA PHE A 344 -3.07 -6.84 9.94
C PHE A 344 -3.09 -6.37 11.39
N GLY A 345 -2.29 -7.03 12.25
CA GLY A 345 -2.15 -6.69 13.65
C GLY A 345 -1.47 -5.33 13.84
N ALA A 346 -2.09 -4.46 14.63
CA ALA A 346 -1.58 -3.13 14.98
C ALA A 346 -2.10 -2.78 16.38
N ASP A 347 -1.37 -3.19 17.41
CA ASP A 347 -1.79 -3.16 18.82
C ASP A 347 -2.10 -1.74 19.33
N GLY A 348 -1.41 -0.74 18.81
CA GLY A 348 -1.66 0.67 19.13
C GLY A 348 -2.93 1.27 18.52
N ARG A 349 -3.69 0.53 17.71
CA ARG A 349 -4.91 1.03 17.08
C ARG A 349 -6.17 0.62 17.83
N GLY A 350 -7.04 1.58 18.14
CA GLY A 350 -8.29 1.36 18.86
C GLY A 350 -9.56 1.69 18.06
N GLU A 351 -9.41 2.31 16.88
CA GLU A 351 -10.51 2.86 16.09
C GLU A 351 -11.16 1.81 15.14
N GLY A 352 -12.28 2.19 14.54
CA GLY A 352 -12.92 1.41 13.47
C GLY A 352 -13.58 0.11 13.92
N GLY A 353 -13.82 -0.09 15.23
CA GLY A 353 -14.52 -1.24 15.78
C GLY A 353 -13.72 -2.56 15.76
N LYS A 354 -12.43 -2.52 15.50
CA LYS A 354 -11.50 -3.67 15.53
C LYS A 354 -10.21 -3.29 16.25
N PRO A 355 -10.23 -3.14 17.60
CA PRO A 355 -9.03 -2.83 18.37
C PRO A 355 -7.90 -3.82 18.07
N GLY A 356 -6.67 -3.29 18.00
CA GLY A 356 -5.47 -4.07 17.71
C GLY A 356 -5.29 -4.44 16.23
N GLN A 357 -6.04 -3.79 15.31
CA GLN A 357 -5.92 -4.06 13.88
C GLN A 357 -5.86 -2.79 13.04
N ASN A 358 -5.05 -2.82 11.97
CA ASN A 358 -5.17 -1.91 10.84
C ASN A 358 -6.18 -2.51 9.85
N GLN A 359 -7.18 -1.74 9.43
CA GLN A 359 -8.29 -2.20 8.62
C GLN A 359 -8.24 -1.68 7.17
N LYS A 360 -7.07 -1.23 6.71
CA LYS A 360 -6.90 -0.78 5.31
C LYS A 360 -6.76 -1.91 4.30
N GLY A 361 -6.69 -3.16 4.78
CA GLY A 361 -6.65 -4.33 3.91
C GLY A 361 -7.83 -4.39 2.94
N LEU A 362 -7.59 -4.89 1.74
CA LEU A 362 -8.64 -5.26 0.80
C LEU A 362 -9.32 -6.58 1.21
N VAL A 363 -8.65 -7.34 2.06
CA VAL A 363 -9.12 -8.63 2.60
C VAL A 363 -8.94 -8.60 4.13
N THR A 364 -9.88 -9.18 4.85
CA THR A 364 -9.84 -9.22 6.32
C THR A 364 -8.64 -10.00 6.87
N PHE A 365 -8.25 -9.73 8.12
CA PHE A 365 -7.09 -10.30 8.79
C PHE A 365 -7.08 -11.84 8.82
N ASP A 366 -8.26 -12.46 8.85
CA ASP A 366 -8.46 -13.91 8.79
C ASP A 366 -8.53 -14.48 7.35
N ARG A 367 -8.36 -13.65 6.32
CA ARG A 367 -8.47 -13.97 4.88
C ARG A 367 -9.86 -14.42 4.41
N LYS A 368 -10.89 -14.37 5.26
CA LYS A 368 -12.23 -14.92 4.92
C LYS A 368 -13.10 -13.98 4.10
N THR A 369 -12.88 -12.67 4.20
CA THR A 369 -13.72 -11.68 3.52
C THR A 369 -12.89 -10.81 2.59
N LYS A 370 -13.15 -10.91 1.29
CA LYS A 370 -12.75 -9.92 0.30
C LYS A 370 -13.73 -8.75 0.40
N LYS A 371 -13.22 -7.54 0.63
CA LYS A 371 -14.03 -6.31 0.69
C LYS A 371 -14.37 -5.84 -0.72
N ASP A 372 -15.37 -4.98 -0.87
CA ASP A 372 -15.78 -4.49 -2.19
C ASP A 372 -14.62 -3.87 -2.98
N ALA A 373 -13.72 -3.15 -2.30
CA ALA A 373 -12.53 -2.58 -2.92
C ALA A 373 -11.55 -3.60 -3.53
N TYR A 374 -11.55 -4.85 -3.10
CA TYR A 374 -10.79 -5.92 -3.77
C TYR A 374 -11.26 -6.13 -5.21
N PHE A 375 -12.56 -6.08 -5.44
CA PHE A 375 -13.16 -6.40 -6.73
C PHE A 375 -13.03 -5.27 -7.75
N ILE A 376 -12.85 -4.01 -7.35
CA ILE A 376 -12.52 -2.97 -8.33
C ILE A 376 -11.11 -3.18 -8.91
N TYR A 377 -10.14 -3.63 -8.10
CA TYR A 377 -8.83 -4.02 -8.61
C TYR A 377 -8.93 -5.23 -9.54
N LYS A 378 -9.72 -6.25 -9.17
CA LYS A 378 -9.97 -7.39 -10.05
C LYS A 378 -10.59 -6.96 -11.38
N ALA A 379 -11.46 -5.95 -11.39
CA ALA A 379 -12.03 -5.42 -12.62
C ALA A 379 -10.99 -4.76 -13.54
N TYR A 380 -9.99 -4.09 -12.98
CA TYR A 380 -8.95 -3.43 -13.75
C TYR A 380 -7.81 -4.34 -14.18
N LEU A 381 -7.48 -5.35 -13.37
CA LEU A 381 -6.22 -6.08 -13.48
C LEU A 381 -6.38 -7.53 -13.96
N SER A 382 -7.50 -8.19 -13.64
CA SER A 382 -7.72 -9.59 -14.01
C SER A 382 -8.35 -9.73 -15.39
N SER A 383 -7.89 -10.71 -16.16
CA SER A 383 -8.52 -11.13 -17.42
C SER A 383 -9.66 -12.13 -17.22
N ASP A 384 -9.74 -12.77 -16.05
CA ASP A 384 -10.75 -13.78 -15.76
C ASP A 384 -12.14 -13.13 -15.67
N PRO A 385 -13.13 -13.56 -16.46
CA PRO A 385 -14.47 -13.01 -16.42
C PRO A 385 -15.08 -13.10 -15.02
N PHE A 386 -15.63 -12.00 -14.51
CA PHE A 386 -16.35 -11.98 -13.24
C PHE A 386 -17.39 -10.86 -13.18
N VAL A 387 -18.27 -10.95 -12.20
CA VAL A 387 -19.22 -9.90 -11.79
C VAL A 387 -19.32 -9.90 -10.27
N HIS A 388 -19.36 -8.71 -9.65
CA HIS A 388 -19.49 -8.54 -8.21
C HIS A 388 -20.47 -7.44 -7.86
N LEU A 389 -21.48 -7.77 -7.03
CA LEU A 389 -22.44 -6.83 -6.44
C LEU A 389 -21.84 -6.19 -5.19
N CYS A 390 -21.56 -4.90 -5.24
CA CYS A 390 -21.09 -4.13 -4.09
C CYS A 390 -22.21 -3.89 -3.07
N GLY A 391 -21.81 -3.65 -1.81
CA GLY A 391 -22.74 -3.37 -0.73
C GLY A 391 -23.61 -4.56 -0.35
N ARG A 392 -23.15 -5.81 -0.55
CA ARG A 392 -23.88 -7.02 -0.17
C ARG A 392 -24.10 -7.14 1.34
N ARG A 393 -23.28 -6.49 2.15
CA ARG A 393 -23.39 -6.41 3.61
C ARG A 393 -24.27 -5.27 4.08
N TYR A 394 -24.59 -4.31 3.21
CA TYR A 394 -25.59 -3.28 3.43
C TYR A 394 -27.00 -3.81 3.11
N VAL A 395 -27.49 -4.75 3.94
CA VAL A 395 -28.75 -5.45 3.71
C VAL A 395 -29.95 -4.54 3.99
N HIS A 396 -29.96 -3.85 5.15
CA HIS A 396 -31.07 -3.00 5.58
C HIS A 396 -30.88 -1.56 5.10
N ARG A 397 -31.70 -1.13 4.14
CA ARG A 397 -31.61 0.18 3.49
C ARG A 397 -32.85 1.02 3.75
N THR A 398 -32.66 2.29 4.08
CA THR A 398 -33.77 3.19 4.45
C THR A 398 -34.26 4.04 3.29
N GLU A 399 -33.55 4.10 2.19
CA GLU A 399 -33.89 4.86 1.00
C GLU A 399 -35.09 4.21 0.28
N SER A 400 -35.89 5.01 -0.41
CA SER A 400 -36.95 4.49 -1.31
C SER A 400 -36.41 4.00 -2.66
N GLN A 401 -35.23 4.51 -3.02
CA GLN A 401 -34.44 4.08 -4.17
C GLN A 401 -32.99 3.94 -3.71
N THR A 402 -32.34 2.85 -4.10
CA THR A 402 -30.97 2.56 -3.70
C THR A 402 -30.07 2.36 -4.92
N GLU A 403 -28.83 2.82 -4.84
CA GLU A 403 -27.82 2.50 -5.84
C GLU A 403 -27.36 1.05 -5.67
N ILE A 404 -27.43 0.28 -6.72
CA ILE A 404 -26.79 -1.03 -6.86
C ILE A 404 -25.57 -0.84 -7.74
N LYS A 405 -24.39 -0.87 -7.13
CA LYS A 405 -23.10 -0.78 -7.82
C LYS A 405 -22.60 -2.18 -8.13
N VAL A 406 -22.10 -2.37 -9.34
CA VAL A 406 -21.56 -3.66 -9.80
C VAL A 406 -20.15 -3.44 -10.37
N TYR A 407 -19.20 -4.25 -9.95
CA TYR A 407 -17.89 -4.33 -10.57
C TYR A 407 -17.80 -5.51 -11.52
N SER A 408 -17.25 -5.30 -12.69
CA SER A 408 -17.02 -6.35 -13.68
C SER A 408 -15.96 -5.91 -14.69
N ASN A 409 -15.18 -6.86 -15.21
CA ASN A 409 -14.29 -6.64 -16.35
C ASN A 409 -14.99 -6.95 -17.70
N GLN A 410 -16.31 -7.23 -17.66
CA GLN A 410 -17.08 -7.49 -18.86
C GLN A 410 -17.75 -6.22 -19.37
N PRO A 411 -17.92 -6.04 -20.70
CA PRO A 411 -18.41 -4.79 -21.30
C PRO A 411 -19.91 -4.54 -21.06
N ARG A 412 -20.66 -5.54 -20.58
CA ARG A 412 -22.09 -5.44 -20.35
C ARG A 412 -22.51 -6.18 -19.08
N VAL A 413 -23.32 -5.51 -18.26
CA VAL A 413 -23.94 -6.08 -17.06
C VAL A 413 -25.45 -6.00 -17.19
N THR A 414 -26.13 -7.11 -16.91
CA THR A 414 -27.60 -7.17 -16.78
C THR A 414 -27.98 -7.39 -15.32
N LEU A 415 -28.81 -6.50 -14.79
CA LEU A 415 -29.35 -6.58 -13.43
C LEU A 415 -30.75 -7.16 -13.43
N PHE A 416 -31.01 -8.08 -12.52
CA PHE A 416 -32.31 -8.67 -12.24
C PHE A 416 -32.74 -8.31 -10.83
N VAL A 417 -34.04 -8.05 -10.65
CA VAL A 417 -34.68 -7.84 -9.35
C VAL A 417 -35.81 -8.84 -9.25
N ASP A 418 -35.82 -9.68 -8.21
CA ASP A 418 -36.81 -10.73 -7.97
C ASP A 418 -37.03 -11.65 -9.19
N GLY A 419 -35.94 -12.03 -9.82
CA GLY A 419 -35.92 -12.91 -10.98
C GLY A 419 -36.34 -12.27 -12.32
N LYS A 420 -36.72 -10.98 -12.33
CA LYS A 420 -37.06 -10.23 -13.55
C LYS A 420 -35.93 -9.33 -13.98
N GLU A 421 -35.62 -9.28 -15.28
CA GLU A 421 -34.68 -8.31 -15.81
C GLU A 421 -35.15 -6.89 -15.48
N PHE A 422 -34.29 -6.14 -14.78
CA PHE A 422 -34.53 -4.75 -14.40
C PHE A 422 -33.97 -3.80 -15.44
N ALA A 423 -32.67 -3.95 -15.76
CA ALA A 423 -31.95 -3.14 -16.73
C ALA A 423 -30.67 -3.81 -17.17
N ALA A 424 -30.16 -3.44 -18.34
CA ALA A 424 -28.82 -3.79 -18.80
C ALA A 424 -28.06 -2.51 -19.15
N GLN A 425 -26.76 -2.49 -18.82
CA GLN A 425 -25.86 -1.38 -19.12
C GLN A 425 -24.62 -1.88 -19.86
N ASP A 426 -24.19 -1.15 -20.89
CA ASP A 426 -22.87 -1.25 -21.47
C ASP A 426 -21.96 -0.25 -20.77
N GLY A 427 -20.72 -0.64 -20.48
CA GLY A 427 -19.80 0.19 -19.70
C GLY A 427 -18.44 -0.47 -19.50
N ASP A 428 -17.67 0.09 -18.59
CA ASP A 428 -16.35 -0.43 -18.23
C ASP A 428 -16.15 -0.36 -16.72
N LYS A 429 -15.79 -1.48 -16.11
CA LYS A 429 -15.41 -1.68 -14.71
C LYS A 429 -16.49 -1.41 -13.67
N ILE A 430 -17.22 -0.29 -13.75
CA ILE A 430 -18.19 0.18 -12.76
C ILE A 430 -19.54 0.41 -13.41
N PHE A 431 -20.55 -0.31 -12.93
CA PHE A 431 -21.92 -0.19 -13.40
C PHE A 431 -22.83 0.22 -12.24
N LYS A 432 -23.77 1.15 -12.46
CA LYS A 432 -24.63 1.71 -11.43
C LYS A 432 -26.08 1.68 -11.85
N PHE A 433 -26.92 1.06 -11.02
CA PHE A 433 -28.36 0.95 -11.23
C PHE A 433 -29.11 1.58 -10.06
N ILE A 434 -30.12 2.40 -10.32
CA ILE A 434 -30.98 2.95 -9.26
C ILE A 434 -32.23 2.08 -9.19
N VAL A 435 -32.36 1.31 -8.11
CA VAL A 435 -33.43 0.32 -7.91
C VAL A 435 -34.39 0.83 -6.85
N PRO A 436 -35.71 0.92 -7.14
CA PRO A 436 -36.73 1.15 -6.12
C PRO A 436 -36.83 -0.03 -5.16
N ILE A 437 -36.94 0.23 -3.85
CA ILE A 437 -37.07 -0.81 -2.83
C ILE A 437 -38.30 -0.58 -1.94
N SER A 438 -39.08 -1.63 -1.72
CA SER A 438 -40.33 -1.57 -0.93
C SER A 438 -40.56 -2.79 -0.05
N GLY A 439 -39.53 -3.59 0.17
CA GLY A 439 -39.61 -4.84 0.94
C GLY A 439 -38.27 -5.54 0.85
N THR A 440 -38.26 -6.85 0.83
CA THR A 440 -37.07 -7.66 0.59
C THR A 440 -36.99 -8.02 -0.89
N HIS A 441 -35.86 -7.78 -1.50
CA HIS A 441 -35.57 -8.04 -2.91
C HIS A 441 -34.34 -8.90 -3.07
N GLU A 442 -34.42 -9.87 -3.98
CA GLU A 442 -33.24 -10.56 -4.50
C GLU A 442 -32.66 -9.76 -5.68
N ILE A 443 -31.40 -9.38 -5.58
CA ILE A 443 -30.66 -8.69 -6.64
C ILE A 443 -29.68 -9.67 -7.25
N LYS A 444 -29.70 -9.80 -8.57
CA LYS A 444 -28.80 -10.66 -9.32
C LYS A 444 -28.16 -9.86 -10.46
N ALA A 445 -26.85 -9.92 -10.56
CA ALA A 445 -26.09 -9.37 -11.69
C ALA A 445 -25.54 -10.50 -12.56
N VAL A 446 -25.57 -10.31 -13.87
CA VAL A 446 -25.04 -11.24 -14.87
C VAL A 446 -24.14 -10.49 -15.83
N ALA A 447 -22.93 -11.01 -16.07
CA ALA A 447 -21.97 -10.47 -17.02
C ALA A 447 -21.03 -11.57 -17.55
N GLY A 448 -20.86 -11.69 -18.87
CA GLY A 448 -19.91 -12.63 -19.48
C GLY A 448 -20.08 -14.09 -19.06
N GLY A 449 -21.30 -14.53 -18.74
CA GLY A 449 -21.59 -15.87 -18.24
C GLY A 449 -21.42 -16.04 -16.72
N CYS A 450 -20.87 -15.04 -16.03
CA CYS A 450 -20.76 -15.00 -14.58
C CYS A 450 -22.03 -14.44 -13.93
N THR A 451 -22.28 -14.85 -12.69
CA THR A 451 -23.45 -14.41 -11.93
C THR A 451 -23.07 -14.13 -10.49
N ASP A 452 -23.62 -13.06 -9.92
CA ASP A 452 -23.55 -12.76 -8.50
C ASP A 452 -24.93 -12.37 -7.95
N CYS A 453 -25.21 -12.71 -6.70
CA CYS A 453 -26.51 -12.49 -6.06
C CYS A 453 -26.32 -11.87 -4.67
N MET A 454 -27.28 -11.03 -4.28
CA MET A 454 -27.40 -10.53 -2.91
C MET A 454 -28.85 -10.25 -2.57
N THR A 455 -29.16 -10.12 -1.28
CA THR A 455 -30.49 -9.73 -0.78
C THR A 455 -30.38 -8.34 -0.14
N ILE A 456 -31.35 -7.48 -0.43
CA ILE A 456 -31.52 -6.18 0.22
C ILE A 456 -32.95 -6.06 0.77
N THR A 457 -33.09 -5.32 1.86
CA THR A 457 -34.40 -5.16 2.53
C THR A 457 -34.64 -3.69 2.86
N LYS A 458 -35.80 -3.17 2.51
CA LYS A 458 -36.28 -1.85 2.94
C LYS A 458 -36.49 -1.86 4.45
N ALA A 459 -35.83 -0.94 5.14
CA ALA A 459 -35.98 -0.72 6.59
C ALA A 459 -36.65 0.64 6.85
N ASP A 460 -37.40 0.75 7.92
CA ASP A 460 -38.03 2.02 8.33
C ASP A 460 -37.06 2.96 9.02
N LYS A 461 -36.01 2.40 9.65
CA LYS A 461 -35.00 3.16 10.40
C LYS A 461 -33.59 2.66 10.02
N PRO A 462 -32.58 3.56 10.07
CA PRO A 462 -31.19 3.17 9.90
C PRO A 462 -30.79 2.12 10.95
N ASP A 463 -30.03 1.11 10.49
CA ASP A 463 -29.41 0.14 11.39
C ASP A 463 -28.18 0.79 12.04
N PRO A 464 -28.20 0.99 13.38
CA PRO A 464 -27.09 1.65 14.07
C PRO A 464 -25.79 0.85 14.02
N THR A 465 -25.85 -0.45 13.75
CA THR A 465 -24.64 -1.32 13.67
C THR A 465 -23.80 -1.05 12.42
N TYR A 466 -24.35 -0.35 11.43
CA TYR A 466 -23.63 0.02 10.22
C TYR A 466 -22.70 1.24 10.37
N ARG A 467 -22.72 1.89 11.52
CA ARG A 467 -21.92 3.10 11.76
C ARG A 467 -20.82 2.83 12.77
N ALA A 468 -19.62 3.31 12.45
CA ALA A 468 -18.52 3.37 13.40
C ALA A 468 -18.79 4.45 14.46
N GLU A 469 -18.38 4.17 15.69
CA GLU A 469 -18.15 5.18 16.70
C GLU A 469 -16.66 5.57 16.72
N GLY A 470 -16.36 6.84 17.01
CA GLY A 470 -14.99 7.33 17.09
C GLY A 470 -14.57 8.21 15.89
N GLN A 471 -13.30 8.48 15.82
CA GLN A 471 -12.67 9.38 14.83
C GLN A 471 -11.44 8.72 14.19
N VAL A 472 -11.08 9.17 13.00
CA VAL A 472 -9.83 8.73 12.34
C VAL A 472 -8.63 9.30 13.09
N GLU A 473 -7.77 8.41 13.57
CA GLU A 473 -6.51 8.78 14.21
C GLU A 473 -5.34 8.59 13.24
N ASN A 474 -4.44 9.56 13.25
CA ASN A 474 -3.17 9.41 12.54
C ASN A 474 -2.22 8.57 13.39
N TRP A 475 -1.62 7.54 12.81
CA TRP A 475 -0.71 6.62 13.49
C TRP A 475 0.55 7.30 14.07
N PHE A 476 0.96 8.45 13.52
CA PHE A 476 2.10 9.23 14.01
C PHE A 476 1.74 10.24 15.10
N ASP A 477 0.47 10.36 15.48
CA ASP A 477 0.06 11.12 16.65
C ASP A 477 0.34 10.27 17.91
N LYS A 478 0.97 10.86 18.93
CA LYS A 478 1.22 10.18 20.21
C LYS A 478 0.13 10.64 21.20
N PRO A 479 -1.01 9.92 21.28
CA PRO A 479 -2.16 10.33 22.09
C PRO A 479 -1.82 10.48 23.57
N GLU A 480 -1.01 9.56 24.10
CA GLU A 480 -0.64 9.50 25.53
C GLU A 480 0.12 10.72 26.03
N GLU A 481 0.86 11.41 25.17
CA GLU A 481 1.57 12.66 25.51
C GLU A 481 0.63 13.86 25.57
N LEU A 482 -0.54 13.77 24.93
CA LEU A 482 -1.49 14.87 24.76
C LEU A 482 -2.78 14.68 25.54
N MET A 483 -3.07 13.44 25.96
CA MET A 483 -4.30 13.07 26.64
C MET A 483 -4.09 12.93 28.14
N LYS A 484 -5.07 13.42 28.89
CA LYS A 484 -5.23 13.12 30.31
C LYS A 484 -6.53 12.35 30.47
N GLU A 485 -6.47 11.15 31.03
CA GLU A 485 -7.64 10.28 31.18
C GLU A 485 -8.80 10.99 31.87
N GLY A 486 -9.99 10.93 31.28
CA GLY A 486 -11.20 11.59 31.78
C GLY A 486 -11.28 13.11 31.54
N TYR A 487 -10.36 13.68 30.75
CA TYR A 487 -10.34 15.11 30.42
C TYR A 487 -10.36 15.33 28.92
N TYR A 488 -10.81 16.51 28.48
CA TYR A 488 -10.73 16.90 27.07
C TYR A 488 -9.29 17.19 26.66
N SER A 489 -8.98 16.95 25.37
CA SER A 489 -7.69 17.23 24.75
C SER A 489 -7.86 17.69 23.30
N ILE A 490 -6.78 18.11 22.66
CA ILE A 490 -6.78 18.39 21.21
C ILE A 490 -6.94 17.12 20.36
N MET A 491 -6.87 15.93 20.96
CA MET A 491 -7.12 14.65 20.30
C MET A 491 -8.61 14.36 20.16
N ASP A 492 -9.49 15.05 20.90
CA ASP A 492 -10.93 14.89 20.75
C ASP A 492 -11.45 15.50 19.45
N SER A 493 -12.54 14.94 18.91
CA SER A 493 -13.20 15.45 17.72
C SER A 493 -13.85 16.81 17.99
N MET A 494 -14.01 17.61 16.93
CA MET A 494 -14.72 18.90 17.03
C MET A 494 -16.12 18.74 17.62
N GLU A 495 -16.86 17.70 17.19
CA GLU A 495 -18.18 17.41 17.72
C GLU A 495 -18.15 17.14 19.24
N THR A 496 -17.18 16.34 19.69
CA THR A 496 -17.02 16.02 21.11
C THR A 496 -16.69 17.29 21.93
N LEU A 497 -15.81 18.13 21.44
CA LEU A 497 -15.44 19.38 22.09
C LEU A 497 -16.58 20.41 22.09
N GLN A 498 -17.37 20.47 21.01
CA GLN A 498 -18.50 21.39 20.89
C GLN A 498 -19.67 21.03 21.84
N LYS A 499 -19.82 19.77 22.24
CA LYS A 499 -20.81 19.33 23.22
C LYS A 499 -20.54 19.90 24.62
N SER A 500 -19.28 20.24 24.93
CA SER A 500 -18.90 20.87 26.22
C SER A 500 -18.90 22.40 26.09
N PRO A 501 -19.72 23.13 26.86
CA PRO A 501 -19.72 24.60 26.82
C PRO A 501 -18.36 25.20 27.15
N ALA A 502 -17.61 24.59 28.07
CA ALA A 502 -16.29 25.06 28.50
C ALA A 502 -15.23 24.82 27.41
N ALA A 503 -15.22 23.63 26.76
CA ALA A 503 -14.31 23.34 25.66
C ALA A 503 -14.66 24.17 24.42
N ASN A 504 -15.94 24.31 24.08
CA ASN A 504 -16.41 25.12 22.95
C ASN A 504 -16.02 26.59 23.07
N LYS A 505 -16.00 27.13 24.29
CA LYS A 505 -15.53 28.50 24.54
C LYS A 505 -14.04 28.68 24.20
N LEU A 506 -13.21 27.68 24.51
CA LEU A 506 -11.79 27.70 24.12
C LEU A 506 -11.62 27.61 22.61
N LEU A 507 -12.40 26.75 21.93
CA LEU A 507 -12.42 26.66 20.49
C LEU A 507 -12.80 27.96 19.79
N SER A 508 -13.86 28.63 20.28
CA SER A 508 -14.34 29.89 19.72
C SER A 508 -13.27 30.98 19.77
N SER A 509 -12.48 31.04 20.83
CA SER A 509 -11.37 32.00 20.97
C SER A 509 -10.24 31.74 19.96
N LEU A 510 -9.96 30.48 19.67
CA LEU A 510 -8.97 30.07 18.67
C LEU A 510 -9.45 30.33 17.24
N MET A 511 -10.71 30.05 16.96
CA MET A 511 -11.33 30.27 15.64
C MET A 511 -11.35 31.77 15.28
N VAL A 512 -11.57 32.64 16.24
CA VAL A 512 -11.43 34.09 16.05
C VAL A 512 -10.00 34.49 15.68
N LYS A 513 -8.99 33.88 16.33
CA LYS A 513 -7.57 34.12 16.01
C LYS A 513 -7.24 33.63 14.61
N ALA A 514 -7.71 32.46 14.23
CA ALA A 514 -7.53 31.88 12.89
C ALA A 514 -8.25 32.70 11.80
N SER A 515 -9.50 33.09 12.03
CA SER A 515 -10.29 33.87 11.06
C SER A 515 -9.71 35.27 10.81
N ASN A 516 -9.11 35.89 11.79
CA ASN A 516 -8.43 37.17 11.62
C ASN A 516 -7.18 37.08 10.72
N ALA A 517 -6.57 35.90 10.63
CA ALA A 517 -5.42 35.66 9.75
C ALA A 517 -5.81 35.43 8.27
N TYR A 518 -7.05 35.03 8.00
CA TYR A 518 -7.55 34.77 6.64
C TYR A 518 -8.39 35.94 6.04
N GLY A 519 -8.62 37.00 6.79
CA GLY A 519 -9.32 38.20 6.32
C GLY A 519 -10.80 37.96 5.98
N ASP A 520 -11.39 38.86 5.15
CA ASP A 520 -12.83 38.83 4.81
C ASP A 520 -13.26 37.63 3.92
N VAL A 521 -12.32 36.89 3.37
CA VAL A 521 -12.60 35.70 2.53
C VAL A 521 -13.27 34.60 3.38
N ALA A 522 -12.88 34.45 4.65
CA ALA A 522 -13.43 33.43 5.55
C ALA A 522 -14.86 33.74 6.04
N LYS A 523 -15.32 34.99 5.95
CA LYS A 523 -16.62 35.42 6.50
C LYS A 523 -17.82 35.03 5.61
N ASN A 524 -17.60 34.72 4.33
CA ASN A 524 -18.67 34.51 3.34
C ASN A 524 -18.74 33.09 2.76
N VAL A 525 -17.91 32.16 3.21
CA VAL A 525 -17.93 30.79 2.74
C VAL A 525 -18.97 29.99 3.54
N LYS A 526 -20.11 29.66 2.91
CA LYS A 526 -21.01 28.64 3.44
C LYS A 526 -20.38 27.27 3.19
N MET A 527 -20.00 26.58 4.25
CA MET A 527 -19.53 25.19 4.12
C MET A 527 -20.67 24.28 3.65
N PRO A 528 -20.42 23.39 2.69
CA PRO A 528 -21.36 22.32 2.36
C PRO A 528 -21.61 21.42 3.60
N PRO A 529 -22.82 20.84 3.75
CA PRO A 529 -23.15 19.97 4.89
C PRO A 529 -22.22 18.76 5.04
N GLU A 530 -21.68 18.25 3.91
CA GLU A 530 -20.72 17.16 3.89
C GLU A 530 -19.38 17.58 4.55
N MET A 531 -18.93 18.80 4.29
CA MET A 531 -17.70 19.35 4.88
C MET A 531 -17.89 19.67 6.38
N GLU A 532 -19.07 20.13 6.79
CA GLU A 532 -19.40 20.34 8.21
C GLU A 532 -19.37 19.00 8.98
N SER A 533 -19.98 17.96 8.42
CA SER A 533 -19.97 16.61 9.00
C SER A 533 -18.57 16.03 9.12
N GLN A 534 -17.73 16.27 8.13
CA GLN A 534 -16.33 15.83 8.10
C GLN A 534 -15.49 16.53 9.16
N ILE A 535 -15.61 17.86 9.26
CA ILE A 535 -14.90 18.66 10.29
C ILE A 535 -15.35 18.25 11.69
N ALA A 536 -16.65 17.99 11.89
CA ALA A 536 -17.21 17.57 13.17
C ALA A 536 -16.53 16.29 13.70
N ARG A 537 -16.20 15.35 12.84
CA ARG A 537 -15.58 14.06 13.18
C ARG A 537 -14.05 14.09 13.23
N THR A 538 -13.43 15.17 12.76
CA THR A 538 -11.97 15.31 12.74
C THR A 538 -11.45 15.79 14.09
N SER A 539 -10.31 15.24 14.56
CA SER A 539 -9.68 15.73 15.79
C SER A 539 -9.23 17.19 15.65
N LEU A 540 -9.35 17.95 16.74
CA LEU A 540 -8.90 19.34 16.76
C LEU A 540 -7.41 19.45 16.35
N ARG A 541 -6.57 18.51 16.77
CA ARG A 541 -5.15 18.47 16.39
C ARG A 541 -4.95 18.40 14.88
N SER A 542 -5.70 17.53 14.20
CA SER A 542 -5.61 17.40 12.74
C SER A 542 -6.03 18.68 12.01
N ILE A 543 -7.05 19.38 12.53
CA ILE A 543 -7.48 20.68 12.01
C ILE A 543 -6.39 21.74 12.24
N LEU A 544 -5.81 21.78 13.43
CA LEU A 544 -4.75 22.74 13.78
C LEU A 544 -3.50 22.58 12.91
N LYS A 545 -3.15 21.35 12.53
CA LYS A 545 -2.06 21.08 11.57
C LYS A 545 -2.33 21.67 10.18
N GLN A 546 -3.58 21.70 9.75
CA GLN A 546 -3.96 22.26 8.42
C GLN A 546 -3.90 23.79 8.39
N VAL A 547 -4.08 24.45 9.53
CA VAL A 547 -4.05 25.91 9.67
C VAL A 547 -2.74 26.44 10.28
N ALA A 548 -1.68 25.66 10.23
CA ALA A 548 -0.39 25.91 10.89
C ALA A 548 0.28 27.26 10.54
N LYS A 549 -0.09 27.93 9.46
CA LYS A 549 0.43 29.27 9.12
C LYS A 549 -0.03 30.37 10.11
N SER A 550 -1.11 30.14 10.86
CA SER A 550 -1.75 31.14 11.73
C SER A 550 -1.68 30.78 13.22
N ILE A 551 -1.28 29.55 13.55
CA ILE A 551 -1.30 28.99 14.91
C ILE A 551 0.08 28.39 15.19
N THR A 552 0.75 28.91 16.24
CA THR A 552 2.09 28.43 16.60
C THR A 552 2.02 27.12 17.42
N PRO A 553 3.09 26.31 17.46
CA PRO A 553 3.18 25.16 18.35
C PRO A 553 2.90 25.49 19.84
N ALA A 554 3.31 26.69 20.28
CA ALA A 554 3.04 27.17 21.65
C ALA A 554 1.53 27.39 21.88
N ASP A 555 0.80 27.93 20.89
CA ASP A 555 -0.66 28.09 20.97
C ASP A 555 -1.36 26.72 21.11
N VAL A 556 -0.89 25.71 20.37
CA VAL A 556 -1.42 24.33 20.43
C VAL A 556 -1.19 23.72 21.81
N GLN A 557 0.02 23.86 22.37
CA GLN A 557 0.35 23.37 23.72
C GLN A 557 -0.50 24.06 24.80
N GLN A 558 -0.68 25.40 24.71
CA GLN A 558 -1.51 26.15 25.67
C GLN A 558 -2.98 25.71 25.59
N LEU A 559 -3.50 25.52 24.39
CA LEU A 559 -4.86 25.03 24.17
C LEU A 559 -5.05 23.64 24.77
N ASN A 560 -4.13 22.70 24.48
CA ASN A 560 -4.20 21.35 25.03
C ASN A 560 -4.12 21.36 26.58
N ALA A 561 -3.22 22.15 27.15
CA ALA A 561 -3.12 22.30 28.60
C ALA A 561 -4.40 22.91 29.24
N ALA A 562 -5.12 23.76 28.50
CA ALA A 562 -6.41 24.28 28.95
C ALA A 562 -7.53 23.24 28.84
N LEU A 563 -7.60 22.46 27.75
CA LEU A 563 -8.56 21.37 27.57
C LEU A 563 -8.36 20.25 28.61
N ASN A 564 -7.11 19.90 28.93
CA ASN A 564 -6.76 18.93 29.97
C ASN A 564 -7.14 19.34 31.42
N LYS A 565 -7.73 20.51 31.60
CA LYS A 565 -8.34 20.95 32.88
C LYS A 565 -9.87 20.77 32.90
N ILE A 566 -10.48 20.48 31.75
CA ILE A 566 -11.93 20.31 31.61
C ILE A 566 -12.23 18.82 31.64
N LYS A 567 -12.94 18.37 32.66
CA LYS A 567 -13.32 16.96 32.82
C LYS A 567 -14.44 16.59 31.84
N LYS A 568 -14.33 15.42 31.20
CA LYS A 568 -15.42 14.87 30.39
C LYS A 568 -16.60 14.51 31.25
N GLU A 569 -17.80 14.92 30.84
CA GLU A 569 -19.03 14.47 31.47
C GLU A 569 -19.24 13.00 31.08
N SER A 570 -19.46 12.16 32.08
CA SER A 570 -19.67 10.70 31.94
C SER A 570 -21.03 10.41 31.35
#